data_0cd14288cc13be627b0f11160b702490
#
_entry.id   0cd14288cc13be627b0f11160b702490
#
_cell.length_a   1.000
_cell.length_b   1.000
_cell.length_c   1.000
_cell.angle_alpha   90.00
_cell.angle_beta   90.00
_cell.angle_gamma   90.00
#
_symmetry.space_group_name_H-M   'P 1'
#
loop_
_entity.id
_entity.type
_entity.pdbx_description
1 polymer ?
#
loop_
_entity_poly.entity_id
_entity_poly.type
_entity_poly.pdbx_seq_one_letter_code
_entity_poly.pdbx_strand_id
1 'polypeptide(L)'
;MPVKRGEKQLAENRKARHEYFIEDTYECGMALVGTEVKSIRLGKVNIKDSYVKIKNGEAFVVGMHISPYEKGNIFNRDPFRERKLLLHKREILKLLTLSHADGYSLIPLRLYLKDGKVKLELAVAKGKKLYDKRHDIAERDAKRAMDRRNADAY
;
A
#
# COMPACT_ATOMS: atom_id res chain seq x y z
N MET A 1 -1.08 11.60 -9.95
CA MET A 1 -2.51 11.88 -9.73
C MET A 1 -2.70 13.34 -9.35
N PRO A 2 -3.75 13.97 -9.88
CA PRO A 2 -4.05 15.32 -9.43
C PRO A 2 -4.48 15.28 -7.96
N VAL A 3 -3.94 16.23 -7.19
CA VAL A 3 -4.33 16.41 -5.80
C VAL A 3 -5.73 17.03 -5.77
N LYS A 4 -6.64 16.42 -5.02
CA LYS A 4 -7.99 16.95 -4.88
C LYS A 4 -7.98 18.29 -4.13
N ARG A 5 -8.98 19.12 -4.41
CA ARG A 5 -9.12 20.41 -3.73
C ARG A 5 -9.19 20.20 -2.21
N GLY A 6 -8.37 20.97 -1.46
CA GLY A 6 -8.28 20.86 0.00
C GLY A 6 -7.31 19.79 0.51
N GLU A 7 -6.65 19.04 -0.40
CA GLU A 7 -5.64 18.07 -0.06
C GLU A 7 -4.24 18.58 -0.40
N LYS A 8 -3.27 18.21 0.44
CA LYS A 8 -1.85 18.48 0.18
C LYS A 8 -1.09 17.15 0.25
N GLN A 9 -0.49 16.73 -0.85
CA GLN A 9 0.31 15.51 -0.89
C GLN A 9 1.61 15.69 -0.11
N LEU A 10 1.92 14.71 0.76
CA LEU A 10 3.10 14.73 1.62
C LEU A 10 4.13 13.68 1.23
N ALA A 11 3.69 12.55 0.70
CA ALA A 11 4.55 11.47 0.25
C ALA A 11 3.81 10.62 -0.78
N GLU A 12 4.56 9.97 -1.67
CA GLU A 12 4.02 9.10 -2.70
C GLU A 12 4.88 7.85 -2.85
N ASN A 13 4.23 6.71 -3.08
CA ASN A 13 4.91 5.45 -3.35
C ASN A 13 4.84 5.16 -4.85
N ARG A 14 5.74 5.75 -5.62
CA ARG A 14 5.79 5.58 -7.08
C ARG A 14 6.11 4.16 -7.49
N LYS A 15 6.97 3.49 -6.73
CA LYS A 15 7.38 2.11 -6.98
C LYS A 15 6.18 1.17 -6.96
N ALA A 16 5.24 1.38 -6.04
CA ALA A 16 4.03 0.57 -5.95
C ALA A 16 3.20 0.62 -7.22
N ARG A 17 3.08 1.78 -7.85
CA ARG A 17 2.31 1.95 -9.09
C ARG A 17 2.97 1.25 -10.27
N HIS A 18 4.30 1.10 -10.26
CA HIS A 18 5.02 0.34 -11.28
C HIS A 18 4.95 -1.16 -11.07
N GLU A 19 4.98 -1.62 -9.83
CA GLU A 19 5.10 -3.04 -9.48
C GLU A 19 3.76 -3.73 -9.23
N TYR A 20 2.67 -2.96 -9.05
CA TYR A 20 1.37 -3.50 -8.68
C TYR A 20 0.26 -2.95 -9.55
N PHE A 21 -0.72 -3.82 -9.84
CA PHE A 21 -2.03 -3.40 -10.35
C PHE A 21 -2.89 -2.98 -9.17
N ILE A 22 -3.36 -1.76 -9.19
CA ILE A 22 -4.21 -1.20 -8.13
C ILE A 22 -5.67 -1.51 -8.46
N GLU A 23 -6.32 -2.33 -7.65
CA GLU A 23 -7.71 -2.71 -7.87
C GLU A 23 -8.70 -1.83 -7.12
N ASP A 24 -8.36 -1.42 -5.91
CA ASP A 24 -9.23 -0.59 -5.07
C ASP A 24 -8.40 0.24 -4.11
N THR A 25 -8.95 1.33 -3.63
CA THR A 25 -8.29 2.22 -2.69
C THR A 25 -9.21 2.60 -1.53
N TYR A 26 -8.59 2.84 -0.36
CA TYR A 26 -9.30 3.25 0.85
C TYR A 26 -8.57 4.45 1.48
N GLU A 27 -9.36 5.42 1.94
CA GLU A 27 -8.80 6.52 2.75
C GLU A 27 -8.75 6.10 4.20
N CYS A 28 -7.57 6.17 4.80
CA CYS A 28 -7.34 5.80 6.20
C CYS A 28 -6.88 7.01 7.01
N GLY A 29 -7.39 7.14 8.23
CA GLY A 29 -6.75 7.98 9.23
C GLY A 29 -5.55 7.25 9.82
N MET A 30 -4.70 7.95 10.57
CA MET A 30 -3.53 7.37 11.21
C MET A 30 -3.45 7.82 12.67
N ALA A 31 -3.18 6.87 13.56
CA ALA A 31 -2.90 7.17 14.96
C ALA A 31 -1.42 7.56 15.08
N LEU A 32 -1.17 8.85 15.16
CA LEU A 32 0.17 9.45 15.19
C LEU A 32 0.37 10.26 16.48
N VAL A 33 1.63 10.31 16.94
CA VAL A 33 2.00 11.25 18.00
C VAL A 33 2.41 12.60 17.38
N GLY A 34 2.44 13.68 18.19
CA GLY A 34 2.69 15.03 17.71
C GLY A 34 3.99 15.19 16.93
N THR A 35 5.07 14.57 17.39
CA THR A 35 6.38 14.62 16.71
C THR A 35 6.35 13.96 15.33
N GLU A 36 5.59 12.89 15.19
CA GLU A 36 5.40 12.22 13.90
C GLU A 36 4.64 13.11 12.92
N VAL A 37 3.57 13.75 13.36
CA VAL A 37 2.80 14.68 12.53
C VAL A 37 3.68 15.83 12.04
N LYS A 38 4.51 16.39 12.91
CA LYS A 38 5.42 17.49 12.57
C LYS A 38 6.45 17.06 11.50
N SER A 39 7.03 15.87 11.66
CA SER A 39 7.98 15.33 10.68
C SER A 39 7.31 15.06 9.33
N ILE A 40 6.12 14.49 9.32
CA ILE A 40 5.36 14.22 8.10
C ILE A 40 5.04 15.52 7.37
N ARG A 41 4.64 16.56 8.08
CA ARG A 41 4.35 17.88 7.50
C ARG A 41 5.58 18.52 6.85
N LEU A 42 6.77 18.21 7.33
CA LEU A 42 8.04 18.63 6.74
C LEU A 42 8.49 17.75 5.58
N GLY A 43 7.71 16.73 5.20
CA GLY A 43 8.06 15.79 4.17
C GLY A 43 9.10 14.74 4.58
N LYS A 44 9.39 14.64 5.87
CA LYS A 44 10.40 13.72 6.41
C LYS A 44 9.78 12.34 6.72
N VAL A 45 9.20 11.74 5.70
CA VAL A 45 8.56 10.44 5.76
C VAL A 45 8.87 9.66 4.50
N ASN A 46 9.07 8.34 4.63
CA ASN A 46 9.28 7.45 3.51
C ASN A 46 8.33 6.26 3.64
N ILE A 47 7.49 6.07 2.64
CA ILE A 47 6.51 4.97 2.58
C ILE A 47 6.90 3.89 1.57
N LYS A 48 8.06 4.03 0.93
CA LYS A 48 8.60 3.01 0.04
C LYS A 48 8.83 1.72 0.82
N ASP A 49 8.48 0.59 0.22
CA ASP A 49 8.62 -0.74 0.82
C ASP A 49 7.78 -0.95 2.09
N SER A 50 6.83 -0.06 2.35
CA SER A 50 5.86 -0.24 3.43
C SER A 50 4.68 -1.09 2.96
N TYR A 51 4.00 -1.71 3.91
CA TYR A 51 2.79 -2.48 3.65
C TYR A 51 1.84 -2.40 4.84
N VAL A 52 0.62 -2.87 4.64
CA VAL A 52 -0.39 -2.89 5.70
C VAL A 52 -0.70 -4.32 6.08
N LYS A 53 -0.78 -4.59 7.37
CA LYS A 53 -1.22 -5.88 7.91
C LYS A 53 -2.45 -5.71 8.77
N ILE A 54 -3.29 -6.73 8.81
CA ILE A 54 -4.46 -6.79 9.68
C ILE A 54 -4.14 -7.76 10.81
N LYS A 55 -4.26 -7.29 12.05
CA LYS A 55 -3.97 -8.09 13.24
C LYS A 55 -5.01 -7.78 14.32
N ASN A 56 -5.67 -8.82 14.84
CA ASN A 56 -6.67 -8.69 15.90
C ASN A 56 -7.78 -7.68 15.59
N GLY A 57 -8.25 -7.66 14.33
CA GLY A 57 -9.31 -6.76 13.90
C GLY A 57 -8.88 -5.31 13.72
N GLU A 58 -7.58 -5.04 13.70
CA GLU A 58 -7.02 -3.70 13.51
C GLU A 58 -6.03 -3.70 12.35
N ALA A 59 -5.92 -2.57 11.66
CA ALA A 59 -4.98 -2.39 10.55
C ALA A 59 -3.76 -1.59 11.00
N PHE A 60 -2.58 -2.03 10.59
CA PHE A 60 -1.30 -1.38 10.92
C PHE A 60 -0.46 -1.21 9.66
N VAL A 61 0.16 -0.04 9.52
CA VAL A 61 1.18 0.16 8.49
C VAL A 61 2.55 -0.21 9.06
N VAL A 62 3.28 -1.02 8.29
CA VAL A 62 4.60 -1.57 8.67
C VAL A 62 5.64 -1.10 7.66
N GLY A 63 6.83 -0.79 8.14
CA GLY A 63 7.94 -0.38 7.27
C GLY A 63 7.91 1.07 6.82
N MET A 64 6.99 1.87 7.36
CA MET A 64 6.96 3.31 7.13
C MET A 64 7.98 3.99 8.03
N HIS A 65 8.91 4.73 7.43
CA HIS A 65 9.91 5.50 8.17
C HIS A 65 9.43 6.95 8.33
N ILE A 66 9.34 7.39 9.57
CA ILE A 66 9.10 8.81 9.91
C ILE A 66 10.32 9.29 10.68
N SER A 67 11.05 10.26 10.10
CA SER A 67 12.28 10.77 10.71
C SER A 67 11.99 11.42 12.08
N PRO A 68 12.89 11.27 13.06
CA PRO A 68 12.73 11.96 14.33
C PRO A 68 12.63 13.47 14.11
N TYR A 69 11.74 14.12 14.85
CA TYR A 69 11.62 15.58 14.83
C TYR A 69 12.73 16.18 15.70
N GLU A 70 13.59 16.98 15.11
CA GLU A 70 14.79 17.51 15.78
C GLU A 70 14.50 18.20 17.13
N LYS A 71 13.40 18.93 17.19
CA LYS A 71 12.98 19.65 18.39
C LYS A 71 12.14 18.78 19.34
N GLY A 72 11.90 17.53 19.00
CA GLY A 72 11.08 16.62 19.79
C GLY A 72 11.81 15.89 20.89
N ASN A 73 13.12 15.67 20.72
CA ASN A 73 13.99 15.00 21.71
C ASN A 73 13.35 13.75 22.32
N ILE A 74 13.02 13.80 23.62
CA ILE A 74 12.45 12.67 24.37
C ILE A 74 11.05 12.25 23.91
N PHE A 75 10.35 13.10 23.16
CA PHE A 75 8.99 12.82 22.66
C PHE A 75 8.99 12.08 21.34
N ASN A 76 10.17 11.87 20.73
CA ASN A 76 10.29 11.09 19.49
C ASN A 76 10.04 9.61 19.76
N ARG A 77 9.41 8.96 18.79
CA ARG A 77 9.19 7.52 18.78
C ARG A 77 10.15 6.84 17.81
N ASP A 78 10.22 5.51 17.86
CA ASP A 78 10.97 4.73 16.89
C ASP A 78 10.53 5.12 15.47
N PRO A 79 11.46 5.49 14.57
CA PRO A 79 11.13 5.88 13.20
C PRO A 79 10.34 4.83 12.43
N PHE A 80 10.53 3.55 12.73
CA PHE A 80 9.82 2.44 12.08
C PHE A 80 8.69 1.85 12.92
N ARG A 81 8.22 2.57 13.92
CA ARG A 81 7.10 2.11 14.76
C ARG A 81 5.89 1.76 13.86
N GLU A 82 5.25 0.64 14.14
CA GLU A 82 3.97 0.31 13.49
C GLU A 82 2.92 1.34 13.89
N ARG A 83 2.19 1.90 12.92
CA ARG A 83 1.14 2.89 13.17
C ARG A 83 -0.20 2.28 12.84
N LYS A 84 -1.13 2.44 13.76
CA LYS A 84 -2.50 1.98 13.55
C LYS A 84 -3.19 2.87 12.53
N LEU A 85 -3.87 2.22 11.58
CA LEU A 85 -4.72 2.90 10.62
C LEU A 85 -6.15 2.95 11.13
N LEU A 86 -6.81 4.07 10.91
CA LEU A 86 -8.18 4.28 11.35
C LEU A 86 -9.12 4.06 10.16
N LEU A 87 -9.85 2.95 10.21
CA LEU A 87 -10.79 2.51 9.20
C LEU A 87 -12.10 2.08 9.86
N HIS A 88 -13.17 2.08 9.10
CA HIS A 88 -14.43 1.49 9.57
C HIS A 88 -14.26 -0.02 9.72
N LYS A 89 -14.94 -0.59 10.71
CA LYS A 89 -14.85 -2.02 11.02
C LYS A 89 -15.18 -2.91 9.83
N ARG A 90 -16.19 -2.55 9.05
CA ARG A 90 -16.58 -3.26 7.82
C ARG A 90 -15.48 -3.22 6.75
N GLU A 91 -14.73 -2.11 6.65
CA GLU A 91 -13.62 -1.97 5.74
C GLU A 91 -12.47 -2.88 6.16
N ILE A 92 -12.17 -2.94 7.45
CA ILE A 92 -11.14 -3.83 8.00
C ILE A 92 -11.48 -5.29 7.71
N LEU A 93 -12.73 -5.71 7.89
CA LEU A 93 -13.18 -7.07 7.60
C LEU A 93 -13.02 -7.41 6.12
N LYS A 94 -13.38 -6.50 5.24
CA LYS A 94 -13.21 -6.66 3.80
C LYS A 94 -11.75 -6.78 3.41
N LEU A 95 -10.89 -5.94 3.98
CA LEU A 95 -9.45 -5.97 3.75
C LEU A 95 -8.82 -7.26 4.29
N LEU A 96 -9.29 -7.75 5.43
CA LEU A 96 -8.82 -9.02 5.99
C LEU A 96 -9.11 -10.18 5.02
N THR A 97 -10.31 -10.24 4.49
CA THR A 97 -10.69 -11.25 3.50
C THR A 97 -9.81 -11.18 2.26
N LEU A 98 -9.57 -9.97 1.73
CA LEU A 98 -8.74 -9.75 0.55
C LEU A 98 -7.27 -10.08 0.83
N SER A 99 -6.77 -9.80 2.04
CA SER A 99 -5.37 -10.08 2.39
C SER A 99 -5.05 -11.58 2.43
N HIS A 100 -6.06 -12.42 2.63
CA HIS A 100 -5.91 -13.88 2.58
C HIS A 100 -6.09 -14.45 1.17
N ALA A 101 -6.51 -13.63 0.21
CA ALA A 101 -6.66 -14.07 -1.18
C ALA A 101 -5.30 -14.06 -1.88
N ASP A 102 -5.07 -15.06 -2.73
CA ASP A 102 -3.81 -15.21 -3.45
C ASP A 102 -3.47 -14.00 -4.31
N GLY A 103 -2.24 -13.52 -4.16
CA GLY A 103 -1.69 -12.47 -5.00
C GLY A 103 -2.07 -11.04 -4.61
N TYR A 104 -2.89 -10.86 -3.58
CA TYR A 104 -3.24 -9.53 -3.09
C TYR A 104 -2.28 -9.03 -2.01
N SER A 105 -1.97 -7.74 -2.09
CA SER A 105 -1.17 -7.02 -1.08
C SER A 105 -1.88 -5.72 -0.71
N LEU A 106 -1.71 -5.31 0.53
CA LEU A 106 -2.25 -4.05 1.03
C LEU A 106 -1.08 -3.07 1.13
N ILE A 107 -1.08 -2.04 0.30
CA ILE A 107 0.08 -1.16 0.10
C ILE A 107 -0.32 0.30 0.22
N PRO A 108 0.42 1.10 1.02
CA PRO A 108 0.24 2.55 1.01
C PRO A 108 0.68 3.15 -0.32
N LEU A 109 -0.17 3.98 -0.92
CA LEU A 109 0.15 4.68 -2.17
C LEU A 109 0.65 6.09 -1.93
N ARG A 110 0.06 6.80 -0.99
CA ARG A 110 0.44 8.18 -0.69
C ARG A 110 -0.04 8.59 0.70
N LEU A 111 0.62 9.60 1.23
CA LEU A 111 0.18 10.33 2.41
C LEU A 111 -0.22 11.75 1.98
N TYR A 112 -1.27 12.28 2.57
CA TYR A 112 -1.74 13.61 2.27
C TYR A 112 -2.41 14.25 3.50
N LEU A 113 -2.45 15.58 3.50
CA LEU A 113 -3.22 16.36 4.47
C LEU A 113 -4.59 16.65 3.88
N LYS A 114 -5.62 16.37 4.66
CA LYS A 114 -7.00 16.70 4.33
C LYS A 114 -7.64 17.30 5.57
N ASP A 115 -8.10 18.53 5.46
CA ASP A 115 -8.66 19.29 6.59
C ASP A 115 -7.74 19.26 7.82
N GLY A 116 -6.44 19.44 7.59
CA GLY A 116 -5.42 19.47 8.64
C GLY A 116 -5.05 18.11 9.24
N LYS A 117 -5.63 17.02 8.76
CA LYS A 117 -5.38 15.66 9.26
C LYS A 117 -4.55 14.87 8.25
N VAL A 118 -3.59 14.09 8.75
CA VAL A 118 -2.80 13.18 7.92
C VAL A 118 -3.66 11.97 7.55
N LYS A 119 -3.78 11.74 6.24
CA LYS A 119 -4.50 10.59 5.67
C LYS A 119 -3.54 9.73 4.85
N LEU A 120 -3.84 8.45 4.79
CA LEU A 120 -3.09 7.49 3.99
C LEU A 120 -4.05 6.86 2.97
N GLU A 121 -3.65 6.86 1.70
CA GLU A 121 -4.39 6.13 0.67
C GLU A 121 -3.84 4.71 0.61
N LEU A 122 -4.66 3.76 1.02
CA LEU A 122 -4.34 2.34 1.04
C LEU A 122 -4.85 1.68 -0.23
N ALA A 123 -4.01 0.90 -0.89
CA ALA A 123 -4.38 0.15 -2.08
C ALA A 123 -4.51 -1.34 -1.80
N VAL A 124 -5.53 -1.94 -2.39
CA VAL A 124 -5.60 -3.38 -2.62
C VAL A 124 -4.98 -3.64 -3.99
N ALA A 125 -3.88 -4.37 -4.02
CA ALA A 125 -3.04 -4.46 -5.21
C ALA A 125 -2.58 -5.89 -5.49
N LYS A 126 -2.33 -6.18 -6.76
CA LYS A 126 -1.70 -7.43 -7.22
C LYS A 126 -0.33 -7.14 -7.81
N GLY A 127 0.66 -7.95 -7.46
CA GLY A 127 1.99 -7.83 -8.03
C GLY A 127 2.01 -8.10 -9.53
N LYS A 128 2.50 -7.15 -10.32
CA LYS A 128 2.58 -7.29 -11.78
C LYS A 128 3.44 -8.47 -12.20
N LYS A 129 4.57 -8.67 -11.55
CA LYS A 129 5.48 -9.78 -11.86
C LYS A 129 4.80 -11.14 -11.70
N LEU A 130 4.04 -11.32 -10.64
CA LEU A 130 3.33 -12.56 -10.39
C LEU A 130 2.20 -12.75 -11.40
N TYR A 131 1.45 -11.70 -11.70
CA TYR A 131 0.39 -11.71 -12.69
C TYR A 131 0.93 -12.00 -14.09
N ASP A 132 1.96 -11.27 -14.53
CA ASP A 132 2.58 -11.43 -15.84
C ASP A 132 3.17 -12.82 -16.01
N LYS A 133 3.81 -13.36 -14.98
CA LYS A 133 4.36 -14.72 -14.99
C LYS A 133 3.26 -15.78 -15.17
N ARG A 134 2.13 -15.64 -14.50
CA ARG A 134 0.98 -16.54 -14.67
C ARG A 134 0.40 -16.46 -16.08
N HIS A 135 0.27 -15.26 -16.61
CA HIS A 135 -0.20 -15.01 -17.96
C HIS A 135 0.74 -15.63 -18.99
N ASP A 136 2.04 -15.41 -18.86
CA ASP A 136 3.07 -15.98 -19.73
C ASP A 136 3.04 -17.51 -19.73
N ILE A 137 2.88 -18.12 -18.56
CA ILE A 137 2.78 -19.57 -18.43
C ILE A 137 1.53 -20.07 -19.16
N ALA A 138 0.39 -19.43 -18.99
CA ALA A 138 -0.86 -19.77 -19.67
C ALA A 138 -0.74 -19.64 -21.19
N GLU A 139 -0.10 -18.60 -21.69
CA GLU A 139 0.16 -18.40 -23.11
C GLU A 139 1.08 -19.48 -23.68
N ARG A 140 2.16 -19.82 -22.97
CA ARG A 140 3.08 -20.90 -23.37
C ARG A 140 2.38 -22.25 -23.45
N ASP A 141 1.56 -22.56 -22.45
CA ASP A 141 0.82 -23.82 -22.41
C ASP A 141 -0.20 -23.89 -23.55
N ALA A 142 -0.91 -22.81 -23.83
CA ALA A 142 -1.84 -22.73 -24.95
C ALA A 142 -1.11 -22.90 -26.29
N LYS A 143 0.04 -22.27 -26.47
CA LYS A 143 0.87 -22.41 -27.65
C LYS A 143 1.38 -23.82 -27.85
N ARG A 144 1.85 -24.46 -26.78
CA ARG A 144 2.28 -25.87 -26.83
C ARG A 144 1.15 -26.80 -27.24
N ALA A 145 -0.06 -26.58 -26.75
CA ALA A 145 -1.23 -27.38 -27.11
C ALA A 145 -1.59 -27.20 -28.60
N MET A 146 -1.50 -25.95 -29.11
CA MET A 146 -1.72 -25.69 -30.54
C MET A 146 -0.66 -26.34 -31.41
N ASP A 147 0.61 -26.24 -31.04
CA ASP A 147 1.72 -26.87 -31.77
C ASP A 147 1.58 -28.39 -31.81
N ARG A 148 1.14 -29.03 -30.74
CA ARG A 148 0.85 -30.47 -30.71
C ARG A 148 -0.28 -30.85 -31.65
N ARG A 149 -1.38 -30.07 -31.68
CA ARG A 149 -2.49 -30.32 -32.61
C ARG A 149 -2.05 -30.21 -34.06
N ASN A 150 -1.24 -29.21 -34.37
CA ASN A 150 -0.72 -29.02 -35.71
C ASN A 150 0.24 -30.15 -36.12
N ALA A 151 1.06 -30.63 -35.18
CA ALA A 151 1.93 -31.78 -35.42
C ALA A 151 1.14 -33.05 -35.69
N ASP A 152 0.04 -33.27 -34.96
CA ASP A 152 -0.82 -34.45 -35.14
C ASP A 152 -1.68 -34.39 -36.40
N ALA A 153 -1.89 -33.21 -36.97
CA ALA A 153 -2.67 -32.97 -38.18
C ALA A 153 -1.90 -33.21 -39.46
N TYR A 154 -0.60 -33.32 -39.40
CA TYR A 154 0.31 -33.61 -40.52
C TYR A 154 1.04 -34.91 -40.26
#